data_5155e7b9765c4de6b7db1f13dc40dd19
#
_entry.id   5155e7b9765c4de6b7db1f13dc40dd19
#
_cell.length_a   1.000
_cell.length_b   1.000
_cell.length_c   1.000
_cell.angle_alpha   90.00
_cell.angle_beta   90.00
_cell.angle_gamma   90.00
#
_symmetry.space_group_name_H-M   'P 1'
#
loop_
_entity.id
_entity.type
_entity.pdbx_description
1 polymer ?
#
loop_
_entity_poly.entity_id
_entity_poly.type
_entity_poly.pdbx_seq_one_letter_code
_entity_poly.pdbx_strand_id
1 'polypeptide(L)'
;MLRAPGFAIALAFALLVAAAPALADVTVVIGHGSFDPAQVKLEKGESVIFHNVQEMPGGHTVVADDGSWKSPALALDGKFTKRFEQSGIVKIHLEQHPHVTGVIDVE
;
A
#
# COMPACT_ATOMS: atom_id res chain seq x y z
N MET A 1 -39.86 -40.46 0.32
CA MET A 1 -39.42 -40.24 0.41
C MET A 1 -38.50 -39.60 0.22
N LEU A 2 -38.14 -39.12 0.24
CA LEU A 2 -37.38 -38.69 0.10
C LEU A 2 -36.85 -37.73 -0.09
N ARG A 3 -36.49 -37.02 -0.18
CA ARG A 3 -36.16 -36.18 -0.37
C ARG A 3 -35.35 -35.30 0.12
N ALA A 4 -34.87 -34.73 0.48
CA ALA A 4 -34.03 -33.97 1.27
C ALA A 4 -32.64 -33.68 0.76
N PRO A 5 -32.09 -34.40 -0.16
CA PRO A 5 -30.71 -34.22 -0.61
C PRO A 5 -30.36 -32.85 -1.18
N GLY A 6 -31.33 -32.09 -1.54
CA GLY A 6 -31.05 -30.80 -2.15
C GLY A 6 -30.42 -29.76 -1.22
N PHE A 7 -30.56 -29.94 0.08
CA PHE A 7 -30.06 -28.94 1.01
C PHE A 7 -28.54 -28.84 1.08
N ALA A 8 -27.88 -29.97 0.97
CA ALA A 8 -26.42 -29.99 1.05
C ALA A 8 -25.78 -29.20 -0.09
N ILE A 9 -26.41 -29.21 -1.25
CA ILE A 9 -25.90 -28.52 -2.41
C ILE A 9 -25.91 -27.00 -2.20
N ALA A 10 -26.98 -26.50 -1.61
CA ALA A 10 -27.11 -25.08 -1.37
C ALA A 10 -26.01 -24.55 -0.42
N LEU A 11 -25.70 -25.33 0.60
CA LEU A 11 -24.67 -24.92 1.56
C LEU A 11 -23.30 -24.85 0.92
N ALA A 12 -22.96 -25.82 0.09
CA ALA A 12 -21.67 -25.81 -0.58
C ALA A 12 -21.51 -24.60 -1.48
N PHE A 13 -22.56 -24.21 -2.16
CA PHE A 13 -22.51 -23.04 -3.03
C PHE A 13 -22.27 -21.75 -2.24
N ALA A 14 -22.91 -21.61 -1.09
CA ALA A 14 -22.74 -20.42 -0.27
C ALA A 14 -21.30 -20.26 0.21
N LEU A 15 -20.62 -21.33 0.53
CA LEU A 15 -19.22 -21.28 0.96
C LEU A 15 -18.31 -20.77 -0.14
N LEU A 16 -18.55 -21.17 -1.38
CA LEU A 16 -17.73 -20.72 -2.50
C LEU A 16 -17.83 -19.21 -2.71
N VAL A 17 -19.02 -18.65 -2.54
CA VAL A 17 -19.20 -17.21 -2.74
C VAL A 17 -18.46 -16.39 -1.72
N ALA A 18 -18.21 -16.93 -0.53
CA ALA A 18 -17.55 -16.18 0.54
C ALA A 18 -16.04 -16.05 0.37
N ALA A 19 -15.44 -16.75 -0.58
CA ALA A 19 -13.97 -16.82 -0.69
C ALA A 19 -13.43 -15.76 -1.63
N ALA A 20 -13.46 -14.49 -1.22
CA ALA A 20 -12.86 -13.40 -1.98
C ALA A 20 -11.45 -13.10 -1.44
N PRO A 21 -10.47 -12.86 -2.31
CA PRO A 21 -9.13 -12.51 -1.85
C PRO A 21 -9.12 -11.14 -1.17
N ALA A 22 -8.31 -11.01 -0.15
CA ALA A 22 -8.11 -9.73 0.53
C ALA A 22 -7.07 -8.90 -0.24
N LEU A 23 -7.21 -7.57 -0.17
CA LEU A 23 -6.21 -6.66 -0.70
C LEU A 23 -4.99 -6.67 0.23
N ALA A 24 -3.80 -6.58 -0.35
CA ALA A 24 -2.56 -6.61 0.40
C ALA A 24 -2.02 -5.20 0.61
N ASP A 25 -1.19 -5.04 1.64
CA ASP A 25 -0.40 -3.83 1.87
C ASP A 25 1.06 -4.13 1.56
N VAL A 26 1.74 -3.18 0.94
CA VAL A 26 3.17 -3.28 0.66
C VAL A 26 3.89 -2.28 1.55
N THR A 27 4.95 -2.73 2.21
CA THR A 27 5.76 -1.84 3.04
C THR A 27 6.95 -1.31 2.24
N VAL A 28 7.12 0.01 2.26
CA VAL A 28 8.28 0.70 1.71
C VAL A 28 9.06 1.30 2.87
N VAL A 29 10.30 0.89 3.02
CA VAL A 29 11.17 1.37 4.09
C VAL A 29 11.91 2.60 3.60
N ILE A 30 11.94 3.65 4.43
CA ILE A 30 12.72 4.86 4.19
C ILE A 30 13.98 4.76 5.02
N GLY A 31 15.10 4.56 4.36
CA GLY A 31 16.39 4.40 5.01
C GLY A 31 17.39 5.45 4.59
N HIS A 32 18.65 5.07 4.54
CA HIS A 32 19.75 5.99 4.24
C HIS A 32 19.77 6.39 2.76
N GLY A 33 19.00 7.41 2.43
CA GLY A 33 19.02 7.97 1.10
C GLY A 33 18.27 7.16 0.05
N SER A 34 17.32 6.32 0.46
CA SER A 34 16.54 5.53 -0.51
C SER A 34 15.20 5.13 0.05
N PHE A 35 14.25 4.90 -0.88
CA PHE A 35 13.07 4.08 -0.62
C PHE A 35 13.41 2.63 -0.95
N ASP A 36 12.99 1.69 -0.12
CA ASP A 36 13.26 0.28 -0.33
C ASP A 36 11.99 -0.54 -0.11
N PRO A 37 11.40 -1.11 -1.16
CA PRO A 37 11.81 -1.00 -2.57
C PRO A 37 11.51 0.37 -3.15
N ALA A 38 12.31 0.79 -4.15
CA ALA A 38 12.12 2.06 -4.82
C ALA A 38 11.02 2.01 -5.88
N GLN A 39 10.64 0.82 -6.30
CA GLN A 39 9.56 0.60 -7.24
C GLN A 39 8.59 -0.42 -6.66
N VAL A 40 7.30 -0.07 -6.69
CA VAL A 40 6.23 -0.89 -6.11
C VAL A 40 5.16 -1.05 -7.16
N LYS A 41 4.63 -2.26 -7.29
CA LYS A 41 3.48 -2.55 -8.15
C LYS A 41 2.30 -2.93 -7.28
N LEU A 42 1.18 -2.27 -7.47
CA LEU A 42 -0.04 -2.48 -6.69
C LEU A 42 -1.24 -2.72 -7.60
N GLU A 43 -2.24 -3.39 -7.03
CA GLU A 43 -3.60 -3.37 -7.58
C GLU A 43 -4.36 -2.18 -7.01
N LYS A 44 -5.35 -1.68 -7.75
CA LYS A 44 -6.23 -0.62 -7.23
C LYS A 44 -6.85 -1.04 -5.89
N GLY A 45 -6.85 -0.12 -4.94
CA GLY A 45 -7.40 -0.36 -3.61
C GLY A 45 -6.38 -0.85 -2.60
N GLU A 46 -5.21 -1.26 -3.05
CA GLU A 46 -4.13 -1.65 -2.14
C GLU A 46 -3.40 -0.43 -1.60
N SER A 47 -2.65 -0.63 -0.52
CA SER A 47 -1.98 0.45 0.19
C SER A 47 -0.49 0.22 0.29
N VAL A 48 0.25 1.33 0.39
CA VAL A 48 1.66 1.32 0.77
C VAL A 48 1.78 1.82 2.19
N ILE A 49 2.55 1.09 2.99
CA ILE A 49 2.93 1.51 4.33
C ILE A 49 4.36 2.03 4.23
N PHE A 50 4.53 3.34 4.42
CA PHE A 50 5.86 3.95 4.46
C PHE A 50 6.36 3.90 5.89
N HIS A 51 7.53 3.31 6.10
CA HIS A 51 8.10 3.12 7.42
C HIS A 51 9.50 3.72 7.47
N ASN A 52 9.67 4.79 8.24
CA ASN A 52 10.96 5.44 8.38
C ASN A 52 11.81 4.72 9.42
N VAL A 53 12.96 4.21 9.00
CA VAL A 53 13.89 3.53 9.90
C VAL A 53 15.17 4.31 10.13
N GLN A 54 15.19 5.59 9.72
CA GLN A 54 16.36 6.45 9.91
C GLN A 54 16.02 7.58 10.88
N GLU A 55 16.83 7.74 11.89
CA GLU A 55 16.71 8.89 12.79
C GLU A 55 17.28 10.13 12.10
N MET A 56 16.48 11.20 12.04
CA MET A 56 16.86 12.42 11.39
C MET A 56 16.09 13.59 11.99
N PRO A 57 16.78 14.71 12.30
CA PRO A 57 16.08 15.90 12.79
C PRO A 57 15.01 16.35 11.79
N GLY A 58 13.80 16.57 12.27
CA GLY A 58 12.68 16.95 11.43
C GLY A 58 11.99 15.80 10.72
N GLY A 59 12.53 14.59 10.76
CA GLY A 59 11.93 13.42 10.15
C GLY A 59 12.00 13.40 8.63
N HIS A 60 11.31 12.42 8.04
CA HIS A 60 11.17 12.32 6.58
C HIS A 60 9.71 12.47 6.19
N THR A 61 9.45 13.27 5.17
CA THR A 61 8.11 13.48 4.62
C THR A 61 8.06 12.95 3.20
N VAL A 62 7.13 12.04 2.94
CA VAL A 62 6.91 11.47 1.60
C VAL A 62 5.95 12.38 0.85
N VAL A 63 6.33 12.79 -0.36
CA VAL A 63 5.55 13.73 -1.17
C VAL A 63 5.32 13.14 -2.55
N ALA A 64 4.10 13.22 -3.05
CA ALA A 64 3.84 12.93 -4.44
C ALA A 64 4.41 14.05 -5.30
N ASP A 65 5.08 13.69 -6.41
CA ASP A 65 5.73 14.67 -7.28
C ASP A 65 4.75 15.70 -7.83
N ASP A 66 3.50 15.30 -8.04
CA ASP A 66 2.46 16.20 -8.55
C ASP A 66 1.84 17.09 -7.46
N GLY A 67 2.25 16.93 -6.22
CA GLY A 67 1.75 17.72 -5.10
C GLY A 67 0.38 17.31 -4.57
N SER A 68 -0.18 16.22 -5.06
CA SER A 68 -1.55 15.83 -4.70
C SER A 68 -1.69 15.35 -3.26
N TRP A 69 -0.63 14.85 -2.66
CA TRP A 69 -0.63 14.43 -1.25
C TRP A 69 0.78 14.42 -0.68
N LYS A 70 0.85 14.47 0.64
CA LYS A 70 2.10 14.24 1.35
C LYS A 70 1.80 13.65 2.73
N SER A 71 2.78 12.92 3.26
CA SER A 71 2.69 12.39 4.61
C SER A 71 3.00 13.47 5.64
N PRO A 72 2.67 13.23 6.91
CA PRO A 72 3.30 14.01 7.98
C PRO A 72 4.78 13.68 8.03
N ALA A 73 5.55 14.48 8.76
CA ALA A 73 6.96 14.17 9.00
C ALA A 73 7.04 12.91 9.85
N LEU A 74 7.78 11.91 9.35
CA LEU A 74 7.92 10.63 10.00
C LEU A 74 9.22 10.59 10.79
N ALA A 75 9.11 10.50 12.11
CA ALA A 75 10.26 10.27 12.97
C ALA A 75 10.72 8.82 12.87
N LEU A 76 11.79 8.47 13.56
CA LEU A 76 12.27 7.08 13.61
C LEU A 76 11.12 6.15 13.97
N ASP A 77 10.97 5.09 13.21
CA ASP A 77 9.89 4.09 13.31
C ASP A 77 8.48 4.63 13.04
N GLY A 78 8.36 5.87 12.61
CA GLY A 78 7.07 6.41 12.17
C GLY A 78 6.60 5.76 10.90
N LYS A 79 5.28 5.60 10.78
CA LYS A 79 4.64 4.95 9.63
C LYS A 79 3.52 5.81 9.10
N PHE A 80 3.34 5.73 7.78
CA PHE A 80 2.24 6.39 7.09
C PHE A 80 1.69 5.46 6.04
N THR A 81 0.38 5.22 6.06
CA THR A 81 -0.27 4.34 5.12
C THR A 81 -1.04 5.17 4.10
N LYS A 82 -0.77 4.92 2.82
CA LYS A 82 -1.49 5.57 1.72
C LYS A 82 -2.14 4.52 0.85
N ARG A 83 -3.47 4.61 0.71
CA ARG A 83 -4.23 3.75 -0.18
C ARG A 83 -4.30 4.38 -1.57
N PHE A 84 -4.18 3.55 -2.61
CA PHE A 84 -4.18 4.00 -4.00
C PHE A 84 -5.39 3.43 -4.73
N GLU A 85 -6.32 4.29 -5.09
CA GLU A 85 -7.60 3.88 -5.66
C GLU A 85 -7.71 4.11 -7.15
N GLN A 86 -6.69 4.70 -7.77
CA GLN A 86 -6.69 4.99 -9.19
C GLN A 86 -5.46 4.38 -9.85
N SER A 87 -5.68 3.79 -11.03
CA SER A 87 -4.58 3.25 -11.84
C SER A 87 -3.66 4.36 -12.32
N GLY A 88 -2.40 4.05 -12.46
CA GLY A 88 -1.43 4.97 -13.03
C GLY A 88 -0.10 4.91 -12.30
N ILE A 89 0.83 5.71 -12.78
CA ILE A 89 2.18 5.81 -12.22
C ILE A 89 2.22 6.99 -11.27
N VAL A 90 2.58 6.73 -10.02
CA VAL A 90 2.74 7.76 -8.99
C VAL A 90 4.22 7.87 -8.66
N LYS A 91 4.79 9.05 -8.90
CA LYS A 91 6.18 9.32 -8.55
C LYS A 91 6.21 10.05 -7.22
N ILE A 92 7.16 9.67 -6.37
CA ILE A 92 7.29 10.22 -5.03
C ILE A 92 8.74 10.62 -4.77
N HIS A 93 8.92 11.50 -3.80
CA HIS A 93 10.25 11.89 -3.31
C HIS A 93 10.15 12.23 -1.82
N LEU A 94 11.30 12.38 -1.18
CA LEU A 94 11.36 12.90 0.18
C LEU A 94 11.47 14.43 0.14
N GLU A 95 10.65 15.11 0.93
CA GLU A 95 10.65 16.55 0.95
C GLU A 95 12.00 17.12 1.39
N GLN A 96 12.61 16.51 2.40
CA GLN A 96 13.90 16.92 2.94
C GLN A 96 15.09 16.53 2.06
N HIS A 97 14.91 15.54 1.20
CA HIS A 97 15.91 15.01 0.29
C HIS A 97 15.29 14.72 -1.06
N PRO A 98 15.06 15.75 -1.90
CA PRO A 98 14.30 15.58 -3.14
C PRO A 98 14.93 14.64 -4.17
N HIS A 99 16.22 14.34 -4.02
CA HIS A 99 16.90 13.39 -4.91
C HIS A 99 16.58 11.94 -4.58
N VAL A 100 15.95 11.67 -3.42
CA VAL A 100 15.50 10.34 -3.07
C VAL A 100 14.10 10.15 -3.64
N THR A 101 13.98 9.26 -4.62
CA THR A 101 12.75 9.12 -5.40
C THR A 101 12.27 7.68 -5.42
N GLY A 102 10.99 7.52 -5.67
CA GLY A 102 10.37 6.21 -5.83
C GLY A 102 9.23 6.25 -6.83
N VAL A 103 8.77 5.07 -7.22
CA VAL A 103 7.68 4.91 -8.19
C VAL A 103 6.68 3.88 -7.67
N ILE A 104 5.42 4.23 -7.73
CA ILE A 104 4.34 3.32 -7.38
C ILE A 104 3.49 3.13 -8.63
N ASP A 105 3.47 1.91 -9.14
CA ASP A 105 2.73 1.54 -10.34
C ASP A 105 1.42 0.88 -9.90
N VAL A 106 0.31 1.59 -10.06
CA VAL A 106 -1.01 1.09 -9.68
C VAL A 106 -1.66 0.54 -10.95
N GLU A 107 -1.93 -0.74 -10.95
CA GLU A 107 -2.46 -1.45 -12.11
C GLU A 107 -3.94 -1.19 -12.37
#